data_5a87b139b1d42d55d623043671a716b2
#
_entry.id   5a87b139b1d42d55d623043671a716b2
#
_cell.length_a   1.000
_cell.length_b   1.000
_cell.length_c   1.000
_cell.angle_alpha   90.00
_cell.angle_beta   90.00
_cell.angle_gamma   90.00
#
_symmetry.space_group_name_H-M   'P 1'
#
loop_
_entity.id
_entity.type
_entity.pdbx_description
1 polymer ?
#
loop_
_entity_poly.entity_id
_entity_poly.type
_entity_poly.pdbx_seq_one_letter_code
_entity_poly.pdbx_strand_id
1 'polypeptide(L)'
;MANFFTEIKEGEPEDIIVGDYLQWKRSDLVSDYPTNLYTLHYVGRIAQGSNEINITATGQTDHYLVQVASAVTADYDAGIYHWQAEIVRNSDSARHVITRGEFNVIPDLDVNNADPRSHAEIMLSKIESLLSGKADSD
;
A
#
# COMPACT_ATOMS: atom_id res chain seq x y z
N MET A 1 -0.91 -23.25 -8.04
CA MET A 1 -0.91 -21.87 -7.56
C MET A 1 -2.04 -21.66 -6.56
N ALA A 2 -1.76 -21.02 -5.46
CA ALA A 2 -2.77 -20.71 -4.47
C ALA A 2 -3.75 -19.66 -4.98
N ASN A 3 -4.99 -19.73 -4.52
CA ASN A 3 -5.99 -18.72 -4.86
C ASN A 3 -5.78 -17.49 -3.97
N PHE A 4 -5.44 -16.37 -4.60
CA PHE A 4 -5.17 -15.11 -3.88
C PHE A 4 -6.33 -14.72 -2.95
N PHE A 5 -7.57 -14.95 -3.38
CA PHE A 5 -8.73 -14.49 -2.61
C PHE A 5 -9.08 -15.39 -1.43
N THR A 6 -8.63 -16.64 -1.43
CA THR A 6 -8.91 -17.59 -0.35
C THR A 6 -7.74 -17.79 0.59
N GLU A 7 -6.52 -17.49 0.15
CA GLU A 7 -5.31 -17.61 0.96
C GLU A 7 -4.73 -16.24 1.23
N ILE A 8 -5.03 -15.71 2.40
CA ILE A 8 -4.58 -14.37 2.78
C ILE A 8 -3.16 -14.47 3.32
N LYS A 9 -2.26 -13.70 2.72
CA LYS A 9 -0.84 -13.71 3.11
C LYS A 9 -0.61 -12.94 4.39
N GLU A 10 0.35 -13.40 5.17
CA GLU A 10 0.80 -12.71 6.37
C GLU A 10 1.76 -11.59 5.97
N GLY A 11 1.51 -10.39 6.49
CA GLY A 11 2.41 -9.24 6.29
C GLY A 11 2.07 -8.39 5.08
N GLU A 12 2.58 -7.18 5.10
CA GLU A 12 2.32 -6.18 4.06
C GLU A 12 2.99 -6.57 2.75
N PRO A 13 2.33 -6.34 1.59
CA PRO A 13 2.97 -6.57 0.30
C PRO A 13 4.02 -5.48 0.02
N GLU A 14 4.97 -5.79 -0.83
CA GLU A 14 5.94 -4.78 -1.30
C GLU A 14 5.40 -4.04 -2.51
N ASP A 15 4.69 -4.75 -3.38
CA ASP A 15 4.17 -4.21 -4.64
C ASP A 15 2.65 -4.17 -4.62
N ILE A 16 2.11 -3.09 -5.16
CA ILE A 16 0.67 -2.92 -5.36
C ILE A 16 0.47 -2.54 -6.82
N ILE A 17 -0.40 -3.27 -7.52
CA ILE A 17 -0.74 -2.92 -8.90
C ILE A 17 -2.03 -2.10 -8.88
N VAL A 18 -2.02 -0.96 -9.53
CA VAL A 18 -3.18 -0.07 -9.63
C VAL A 18 -4.37 -0.86 -10.18
N GLY A 19 -5.49 -0.82 -9.47
CA GLY A 19 -6.70 -1.53 -9.86
C GLY A 19 -6.83 -2.95 -9.32
N ASP A 20 -5.81 -3.47 -8.67
CA ASP A 20 -5.89 -4.81 -8.06
C ASP A 20 -6.61 -4.77 -6.72
N TYR A 21 -7.33 -5.83 -6.41
CA TYR A 21 -7.84 -6.06 -5.07
C TYR A 21 -6.65 -6.32 -4.15
N LEU A 22 -6.60 -5.65 -3.01
CA LEU A 22 -5.48 -5.72 -2.09
C LEU A 22 -5.91 -6.36 -0.79
N GLN A 23 -5.12 -7.32 -0.29
CA GLN A 23 -5.40 -7.93 1.01
C GLN A 23 -4.13 -8.49 1.64
N TRP A 24 -4.08 -8.42 2.95
CA TRP A 24 -3.07 -9.10 3.78
C TRP A 24 -3.59 -9.19 5.20
N LYS A 25 -2.88 -9.92 6.04
CA LYS A 25 -3.22 -10.02 7.47
C LYS A 25 -2.00 -9.86 8.35
N ARG A 26 -2.26 -9.47 9.59
CA ARG A 26 -1.26 -9.41 10.63
C ARG A 26 -1.77 -10.24 11.81
N SER A 27 -1.32 -11.49 11.92
CA SER A 27 -1.69 -12.37 13.02
C SER A 27 -0.71 -12.27 14.18
N ASP A 28 0.47 -11.73 13.93
CA ASP A 28 1.53 -11.55 14.93
C ASP A 28 1.21 -10.51 15.99
N LEU A 29 0.26 -9.61 15.73
CA LEU A 29 -0.07 -8.50 16.63
C LEU A 29 -1.07 -8.85 17.70
N VAL A 30 -1.87 -9.88 17.51
CA VAL A 30 -3.07 -10.12 18.34
C VAL A 30 -2.73 -10.47 19.78
N SER A 31 -1.60 -11.13 20.05
CA SER A 31 -1.23 -11.47 21.41
C SER A 31 -0.93 -10.24 22.27
N ASP A 32 -0.34 -9.21 21.68
CA ASP A 32 -0.01 -7.97 22.38
C ASP A 32 -1.10 -6.92 22.22
N TYR A 33 -1.81 -6.94 21.09
CA TYR A 33 -2.83 -5.96 20.75
C TYR A 33 -4.12 -6.68 20.34
N PRO A 34 -4.92 -7.15 21.30
CA PRO A 34 -6.18 -7.84 20.99
C PRO A 34 -7.11 -6.98 20.13
N THR A 35 -7.74 -7.59 19.14
CA THR A 35 -8.55 -6.86 18.16
C THR A 35 -9.78 -6.18 18.74
N ASN A 36 -10.25 -6.63 19.90
CA ASN A 36 -11.39 -6.00 20.57
C ASN A 36 -11.03 -4.73 21.35
N LEU A 37 -9.74 -4.49 21.58
CA LEU A 37 -9.26 -3.35 22.37
C LEU A 37 -8.45 -2.36 21.55
N TYR A 38 -7.97 -2.76 20.38
CA TYR A 38 -7.10 -1.95 19.54
C TYR A 38 -7.56 -1.95 18.10
N THR A 39 -7.17 -0.91 17.37
CA THR A 39 -7.43 -0.78 15.93
C THR A 39 -6.09 -0.63 15.21
N LEU A 40 -5.92 -1.35 14.11
CA LEU A 40 -4.74 -1.24 13.26
C LEU A 40 -5.07 -0.34 12.06
N HIS A 41 -4.25 0.67 11.84
CA HIS A 41 -4.45 1.64 10.78
C HIS A 41 -3.15 1.86 10.02
N TYR A 42 -3.24 1.95 8.69
CA TYR A 42 -2.09 2.22 7.82
C TYR A 42 -2.23 3.58 7.17
N VAL A 43 -1.15 4.33 7.17
CA VAL A 43 -1.06 5.62 6.46
C VAL A 43 0.16 5.56 5.56
N GLY A 44 -0.02 5.87 4.29
CA GLY A 44 1.08 5.94 3.33
C GLY A 44 1.04 7.24 2.55
N ARG A 45 2.21 7.77 2.21
CA ARG A 45 2.33 8.98 1.41
C ARG A 45 3.32 8.74 0.30
N ILE A 46 2.97 9.19 -0.90
CA ILE A 46 3.86 9.09 -2.05
C ILE A 46 5.10 9.96 -1.81
N ALA A 47 6.26 9.44 -2.20
CA ALA A 47 7.53 10.13 -1.98
C ALA A 47 7.58 11.49 -2.66
N GLN A 48 6.94 11.61 -3.82
CA GLN A 48 6.83 12.88 -4.54
C GLN A 48 5.40 13.07 -4.98
N GLY A 49 4.73 14.03 -4.38
CA GLY A 49 3.35 14.32 -4.68
C GLY A 49 2.52 14.41 -3.40
N SER A 50 1.23 14.46 -3.58
CA SER A 50 0.28 14.63 -2.47
C SER A 50 -0.64 13.43 -2.26
N ASN A 51 -0.52 12.38 -3.07
CA ASN A 51 -1.39 11.22 -2.96
C ASN A 51 -1.12 10.48 -1.65
N GLU A 52 -2.17 9.93 -1.06
CA GLU A 52 -2.13 9.35 0.27
C GLU A 52 -2.92 8.04 0.29
N ILE A 53 -2.42 7.07 1.04
CA ILE A 53 -3.09 5.81 1.30
C ILE A 53 -3.52 5.81 2.75
N ASN A 54 -4.80 5.54 2.99
CA ASN A 54 -5.38 5.43 4.32
C ASN A 54 -6.18 4.14 4.39
N ILE A 55 -5.78 3.22 5.27
CA ILE A 55 -6.43 1.92 5.38
C ILE A 55 -6.66 1.61 6.85
N THR A 56 -7.88 1.22 7.19
CA THR A 56 -8.20 0.71 8.52
C THR A 56 -8.43 -0.78 8.42
N ALA A 57 -7.67 -1.56 9.17
CA ALA A 57 -7.83 -3.01 9.21
C ALA A 57 -9.08 -3.40 9.96
N THR A 58 -9.62 -4.57 9.62
CA THR A 58 -10.75 -5.16 10.34
C THR A 58 -10.20 -6.16 11.35
N GLY A 59 -10.61 -6.03 12.62
CA GLY A 59 -10.21 -6.98 13.66
C GLY A 59 -10.96 -8.29 13.52
N GLN A 60 -10.22 -9.38 13.48
CA GLN A 60 -10.77 -10.74 13.49
C GLN A 60 -10.37 -11.41 14.82
N THR A 61 -10.81 -12.65 15.03
CA THR A 61 -10.52 -13.34 16.28
C THR A 61 -9.02 -13.54 16.50
N ASP A 62 -8.29 -13.89 15.46
CA ASP A 62 -6.88 -14.26 15.55
C ASP A 62 -5.95 -13.44 14.65
N HIS A 63 -6.44 -12.37 14.04
CA HIS A 63 -5.62 -11.53 13.18
C HIS A 63 -6.31 -10.19 12.89
N TYR A 64 -5.52 -9.25 12.37
CA TYR A 64 -6.03 -8.04 11.74
C TYR A 64 -6.05 -8.28 10.23
N LEU A 65 -7.18 -8.01 9.59
CA LEU A 65 -7.39 -8.23 8.16
C LEU A 65 -7.45 -6.90 7.43
N VAL A 66 -6.61 -6.75 6.41
CA VAL A 66 -6.62 -5.58 5.54
C VAL A 66 -7.19 -5.98 4.20
N GLN A 67 -8.19 -5.24 3.75
CA GLN A 67 -8.82 -5.44 2.45
C GLN A 67 -9.09 -4.08 1.81
N VAL A 68 -8.66 -3.92 0.56
CA VAL A 68 -8.86 -2.68 -0.20
C VAL A 68 -9.45 -3.04 -1.55
N ALA A 69 -10.61 -2.48 -1.86
CA ALA A 69 -11.32 -2.78 -3.11
C ALA A 69 -10.53 -2.31 -4.32
N SER A 70 -10.70 -2.99 -5.45
CA SER A 70 -10.05 -2.62 -6.71
C SER A 70 -10.36 -1.18 -7.13
N ALA A 71 -11.58 -0.72 -6.88
CA ALA A 71 -11.96 0.66 -7.20
C ALA A 71 -11.16 1.69 -6.41
N VAL A 72 -10.71 1.34 -5.21
CA VAL A 72 -9.91 2.24 -4.37
C VAL A 72 -8.46 2.27 -4.86
N THR A 73 -7.86 1.10 -5.12
CA THR A 73 -6.47 1.06 -5.61
C THR A 73 -6.35 1.66 -7.01
N ALA A 74 -7.44 1.65 -7.79
CA ALA A 74 -7.45 2.27 -9.12
C ALA A 74 -7.16 3.77 -9.08
N ASP A 75 -7.40 4.41 -7.94
CA ASP A 75 -7.14 5.84 -7.75
C ASP A 75 -5.74 6.14 -7.20
N TYR A 76 -4.94 5.12 -6.94
CA TYR A 76 -3.58 5.35 -6.46
C TYR A 76 -2.69 5.80 -7.61
N ASP A 77 -1.87 6.80 -7.37
CA ASP A 77 -0.83 7.18 -8.31
C ASP A 77 0.33 6.20 -8.25
N ALA A 78 0.93 5.88 -9.39
CA ALA A 78 2.11 5.03 -9.42
C ALA A 78 3.30 5.74 -8.77
N GLY A 79 4.11 5.00 -8.05
CA GLY A 79 5.28 5.55 -7.36
C GLY A 79 5.60 4.79 -6.08
N ILE A 80 6.57 5.32 -5.35
CA ILE A 80 6.98 4.76 -4.06
C ILE A 80 6.23 5.50 -2.95
N TYR A 81 5.56 4.75 -2.09
CA TYR A 81 4.88 5.29 -0.93
C TYR A 81 5.61 4.84 0.32
N HIS A 82 5.89 5.77 1.21
CA HIS A 82 6.35 5.45 2.56
C HIS A 82 5.11 5.29 3.42
N TRP A 83 5.03 4.18 4.15
CA TRP A 83 3.87 3.90 4.99
C TRP A 83 4.28 3.60 6.42
N GLN A 84 3.32 3.75 7.32
CA GLN A 84 3.46 3.31 8.70
C GLN A 84 2.18 2.62 9.15
N ALA A 85 2.35 1.62 9.99
CA ALA A 85 1.25 0.93 10.65
C ALA A 85 1.14 1.46 12.06
N GLU A 86 -0.07 1.88 12.43
CA GLU A 86 -0.35 2.49 13.72
C GLU A 86 -1.32 1.60 14.49
N ILE A 87 -1.00 1.35 15.74
CA ILE A 87 -1.96 0.74 16.67
C ILE A 87 -2.60 1.86 17.48
N VAL A 88 -3.92 1.86 17.53
CA VAL A 88 -4.70 2.83 18.27
C VAL A 88 -5.46 2.11 19.37
N ARG A 89 -5.26 2.55 20.61
CA ARG A 89 -6.00 2.00 21.73
C ARG A 89 -7.40 2.61 21.76
N ASN A 90 -8.42 1.76 21.66
CA ASN A 90 -9.79 2.23 21.47
C ASN A 90 -10.33 3.03 22.66
N SER A 91 -9.86 2.74 23.87
CA SER A 91 -10.39 3.37 25.08
C SER A 91 -10.10 4.87 25.16
N ASP A 92 -8.95 5.32 24.62
CA ASP A 92 -8.52 6.73 24.73
C ASP A 92 -7.91 7.28 23.44
N SER A 93 -7.94 6.48 22.35
CA SER A 93 -7.37 6.86 21.06
C SER A 93 -5.86 7.12 21.07
N ALA A 94 -5.15 6.59 22.07
CA ALA A 94 -3.70 6.67 22.11
C ALA A 94 -3.11 5.87 20.95
N ARG A 95 -2.14 6.45 20.25
CA ARG A 95 -1.58 5.90 19.02
C ARG A 95 -0.10 5.59 19.19
N HIS A 96 0.31 4.46 18.58
CA HIS A 96 1.72 4.09 18.53
C HIS A 96 2.05 3.49 17.18
N VAL A 97 3.10 3.97 16.53
CA VAL A 97 3.57 3.43 15.26
C VAL A 97 4.39 2.16 15.54
N ILE A 98 3.96 1.04 14.97
CA ILE A 98 4.59 -0.26 15.25
C ILE A 98 5.44 -0.77 14.10
N THR A 99 5.17 -0.35 12.86
CA THR A 99 5.90 -0.82 11.69
C THR A 99 5.94 0.29 10.67
N ARG A 100 7.03 0.35 9.89
CA ARG A 100 7.20 1.28 8.79
C ARG A 100 7.78 0.54 7.60
N GLY A 101 7.46 1.02 6.39
CA GLY A 101 7.96 0.39 5.18
C GLY A 101 7.64 1.21 3.95
N GLU A 102 7.71 0.55 2.80
CA GLU A 102 7.42 1.15 1.50
C GLU A 102 6.53 0.25 0.67
N PHE A 103 5.61 0.86 -0.09
CA PHE A 103 4.87 0.21 -1.16
C PHE A 103 5.38 0.74 -2.48
N ASN A 104 5.60 -0.16 -3.44
CA ASN A 104 5.87 0.20 -4.82
C ASN A 104 4.57 0.05 -5.60
N VAL A 105 3.94 1.16 -5.95
CA VAL A 105 2.67 1.14 -6.68
C VAL A 105 2.96 1.18 -8.17
N ILE A 106 2.54 0.13 -8.86
CA ILE A 106 2.91 -0.16 -10.25
C ILE A 106 1.72 0.11 -11.16
N PRO A 107 1.93 0.77 -12.32
CA PRO A 107 0.85 1.02 -13.28
C PRO A 107 0.21 -0.28 -13.78
N ASP A 108 -1.09 -0.21 -14.05
CA ASP A 108 -1.84 -1.31 -14.63
C ASP A 108 -1.69 -1.28 -16.15
N LEU A 109 -1.18 -2.37 -16.72
CA LEU A 109 -1.00 -2.47 -18.17
C LEU A 109 -2.30 -2.71 -18.94
N ASP A 110 -3.38 -3.00 -18.24
CA ASP A 110 -4.70 -3.23 -18.84
C ASP A 110 -5.46 -1.93 -19.13
N VAL A 111 -4.91 -0.78 -18.74
CA VAL A 111 -5.52 0.52 -19.00
C VAL A 111 -5.13 0.98 -20.40
N ASN A 112 -6.11 1.48 -21.19
CA ASN A 112 -5.93 1.84 -22.60
C ASN A 112 -4.77 2.78 -22.86
N ASN A 113 -4.47 3.69 -21.96
CA ASN A 113 -3.39 4.65 -22.10
C ASN A 113 -2.18 4.32 -21.24
N ALA A 114 -2.10 3.08 -20.75
CA ALA A 114 -0.98 2.67 -19.94
C ALA A 114 0.29 2.60 -20.79
N ASP A 115 1.40 3.09 -20.24
CA ASP A 115 2.69 2.97 -20.87
C ASP A 115 3.17 1.53 -20.70
N PRO A 116 3.50 0.80 -21.77
CA PRO A 116 3.96 -0.58 -21.66
C PRO A 116 5.35 -0.72 -21.04
N ARG A 117 6.07 0.36 -20.84
CA ARG A 117 7.36 0.29 -20.16
C ARG A 117 7.15 -0.06 -18.69
N SER A 118 8.15 -0.70 -18.09
CA SER A 118 8.11 -0.99 -16.67
C SER A 118 8.10 0.30 -15.85
N HIS A 119 7.61 0.20 -14.63
CA HIS A 119 7.65 1.32 -13.70
C HIS A 119 9.08 1.87 -13.54
N ALA A 120 10.08 1.00 -13.50
CA ALA A 120 11.48 1.40 -13.38
C ALA A 120 11.93 2.21 -14.60
N GLU A 121 11.52 1.82 -15.80
CA GLU A 121 11.84 2.57 -17.03
C GLU A 121 11.21 3.94 -17.02
N ILE A 122 9.97 4.06 -16.59
CA ILE A 122 9.29 5.35 -16.51
C ILE A 122 10.00 6.26 -15.51
N MET A 123 10.36 5.74 -14.34
CA MET A 123 11.07 6.50 -13.33
C MET A 123 12.45 6.92 -13.82
N LEU A 124 13.16 6.06 -14.52
CA LEU A 124 14.47 6.36 -15.07
C LEU A 124 14.39 7.49 -16.11
N SER A 125 13.41 7.43 -17.01
CA SER A 125 13.19 8.50 -17.99
C SER A 125 12.98 9.85 -17.33
N LYS A 126 12.18 9.90 -16.28
CA LYS A 126 11.93 11.14 -15.54
C LYS A 126 13.18 11.67 -14.87
N ILE A 127 13.98 10.81 -14.29
CA ILE A 127 15.22 11.19 -13.63
C ILE A 127 16.21 11.72 -14.66
N GLU A 128 16.35 11.06 -15.81
CA GLU A 128 17.23 11.51 -16.87
C GLU A 128 16.83 12.90 -17.38
N SER A 129 15.54 13.14 -17.58
CA SER A 129 15.04 14.45 -17.97
C SER A 129 15.42 15.53 -16.97
N LEU A 130 15.28 15.26 -15.69
CA LEU A 130 15.63 16.22 -14.65
C LEU A 130 17.14 16.50 -14.61
N LEU A 131 17.95 15.46 -14.72
CA LEU A 131 19.41 15.60 -14.61
C LEU A 131 20.02 16.24 -15.83
N SER A 132 19.47 15.97 -17.02
CA SER A 132 20.03 16.51 -18.27
C SER A 132 19.47 17.87 -18.65
N GLY A 133 18.42 18.30 -17.97
CA GLY A 133 17.77 19.58 -18.26
C GLY A 133 17.00 19.62 -19.56
N LYS A 134 16.73 18.47 -20.15
CA LYS A 134 15.92 18.40 -21.37
C LYS A 134 14.59 17.75 -21.09
N ALA A 135 13.59 18.08 -21.90
CA ALA A 135 12.31 17.44 -21.81
C ALA A 135 12.43 15.96 -22.09
N ASP A 136 11.55 15.18 -21.48
CA ASP A 136 11.47 13.77 -21.78
C ASP A 136 11.11 13.62 -23.26
N SER A 137 11.96 12.94 -23.98
CA SER A 137 11.80 12.79 -25.42
C SER A 137 10.97 11.60 -25.82
N ASP A 138 10.52 10.83 -24.89
CA ASP A 138 9.82 9.58 -25.24
C ASP A 138 8.48 9.47 -24.59
#